data_bed9f8ce682eb2262f28f79e855be911
#
_entry.id   bed9f8ce682eb2262f28f79e855be911
#
_cell.length_a   1.000
_cell.length_b   1.000
_cell.length_c   1.000
_cell.angle_alpha   90.00
_cell.angle_beta   90.00
_cell.angle_gamma   90.00
#
_symmetry.space_group_name_H-M   'P 1'
#
loop_
_entity.id
_entity.type
_entity.pdbx_description
1 polymer ?
#
loop_
_entity_poly.entity_id
_entity_poly.type
_entity_poly.pdbx_seq_one_letter_code
_entity_poly.pdbx_strand_id
1 'polypeptide(L)'
;DAEGKMLPDEKRVTRAGRLIRRLRIDELPSILNILRGELSFVGPRPLPATSPINQARGQARLAVRPGLTGLAQVSGNTLLSDKEKLAVDLHYIRSHSLVGDLVVIWQTLITVVGGERRNEPLICRALGEMEEPT
;
A
#
# COMPACT_ATOMS: atom_id res chain seq x y z
N ASP A 1 -19.45 9.70 17.13
CA ASP A 1 -20.08 9.55 18.43
C ASP A 1 -20.02 10.87 19.19
N ALA A 2 -21.01 11.16 20.05
CA ALA A 2 -21.08 12.41 20.81
C ALA A 2 -19.86 12.65 21.73
N GLU A 3 -19.04 11.63 21.95
CA GLU A 3 -17.82 11.66 22.76
C GLU A 3 -16.51 11.79 21.94
N GLY A 4 -16.60 12.10 20.65
CA GLY A 4 -15.42 12.25 19.76
C GLY A 4 -14.68 10.95 19.45
N LYS A 5 -15.21 9.79 19.86
CA LYS A 5 -14.61 8.49 19.58
C LYS A 5 -15.01 8.00 18.19
N MET A 6 -14.02 7.63 17.38
CA MET A 6 -14.32 7.10 16.04
C MET A 6 -15.10 5.78 16.13
N LEU A 7 -16.27 5.73 15.47
CA LEU A 7 -17.06 4.51 15.39
C LEU A 7 -16.30 3.42 14.61
N PRO A 8 -16.50 2.14 14.93
CA PRO A 8 -16.00 1.03 14.14
C PRO A 8 -16.42 1.16 12.67
N ASP A 9 -15.54 0.77 11.74
CA ASP A 9 -15.77 0.93 10.30
C ASP A 9 -17.09 0.35 9.80
N GLU A 10 -17.55 -0.75 10.42
CA GLU A 10 -18.82 -1.40 10.09
C GLU A 10 -20.04 -0.50 10.34
N LYS A 11 -19.97 0.38 11.34
CA LYS A 11 -21.04 1.33 11.68
C LYS A 11 -20.95 2.67 10.93
N ARG A 12 -19.80 2.91 10.28
CA ARG A 12 -19.54 4.16 9.52
C ARG A 12 -19.97 4.05 8.07
N VAL A 13 -20.16 2.84 7.55
CA VAL A 13 -20.47 2.60 6.14
C VAL A 13 -21.97 2.44 5.93
N THR A 14 -22.57 3.39 5.21
CA THR A 14 -23.98 3.31 4.79
C THR A 14 -24.21 2.15 3.79
N ARG A 15 -25.47 1.78 3.56
CA ARG A 15 -25.83 0.78 2.53
C ARG A 15 -25.33 1.20 1.13
N ALA A 16 -25.44 2.47 0.79
CA ALA A 16 -24.90 3.03 -0.45
C ALA A 16 -23.37 2.94 -0.48
N GLY A 17 -22.68 3.28 0.61
CA GLY A 17 -21.22 3.15 0.70
C GLY A 17 -20.72 1.71 0.54
N ARG A 18 -21.48 0.72 1.04
CA ARG A 18 -21.16 -0.70 0.80
C ARG A 18 -21.31 -1.08 -0.66
N LEU A 19 -22.33 -0.61 -1.35
CA LEU A 19 -22.53 -0.85 -2.77
C LEU A 19 -21.40 -0.21 -3.60
N ILE A 20 -21.04 1.04 -3.30
CA ILE A 20 -19.94 1.76 -3.95
C ILE A 20 -18.63 0.99 -3.81
N ARG A 21 -18.28 0.53 -2.59
CA ARG A 21 -17.08 -0.29 -2.33
C ARG A 21 -17.13 -1.65 -3.04
N ARG A 22 -18.30 -2.30 -3.07
CA ARG A 22 -18.48 -3.58 -3.77
C ARG A 22 -18.28 -3.44 -5.27
N LEU A 23 -18.70 -2.34 -5.85
CA LEU A 23 -18.55 -2.02 -7.28
C LEU A 23 -17.19 -1.38 -7.60
N ARG A 24 -16.32 -1.18 -6.59
CA ARG A 24 -15.01 -0.51 -6.74
C ARG A 24 -15.10 0.90 -7.35
N ILE A 25 -16.25 1.57 -7.21
CA ILE A 25 -16.47 2.94 -7.70
C ILE A 25 -15.62 3.95 -6.89
N ASP A 26 -15.31 3.63 -5.65
CA ASP A 26 -14.39 4.37 -4.79
C ASP A 26 -12.94 4.43 -5.33
N GLU A 27 -12.58 3.55 -6.26
CA GLU A 27 -11.27 3.55 -6.93
C GLU A 27 -11.23 4.41 -8.21
N LEU A 28 -12.38 4.89 -8.71
CA LEU A 28 -12.43 5.75 -9.90
C LEU A 28 -11.58 7.03 -9.77
N PRO A 29 -11.55 7.74 -8.62
CA PRO A 29 -10.65 8.88 -8.45
C PRO A 29 -9.17 8.49 -8.59
N SER A 30 -8.78 7.29 -8.13
CA SER A 30 -7.41 6.78 -8.26
C SER A 30 -7.02 6.55 -9.72
N ILE A 31 -7.95 6.03 -10.53
CA ILE A 31 -7.75 5.86 -11.98
C ILE A 31 -7.56 7.24 -12.65
N LEU A 32 -8.34 8.24 -12.27
CA LEU A 32 -8.21 9.59 -12.79
C LEU A 32 -6.84 10.21 -12.43
N ASN A 33 -6.37 9.97 -11.21
CA ASN A 33 -5.06 10.43 -10.75
C ASN A 33 -3.91 9.71 -11.49
N ILE A 34 -4.10 8.44 -11.89
CA ILE A 34 -3.14 7.73 -12.76
C ILE A 34 -3.08 8.39 -14.12
N LEU A 35 -4.23 8.72 -14.73
CA LEU A 35 -4.28 9.40 -16.03
C LEU A 35 -3.64 10.79 -15.98
N ARG A 36 -3.75 11.48 -14.85
CA ARG A 36 -3.09 12.78 -14.62
C ARG A 36 -1.59 12.65 -14.31
N GLY A 37 -1.09 11.44 -14.10
CA GLY A 37 0.29 11.20 -13.74
C GLY A 37 0.65 11.51 -12.28
N GLU A 38 -0.35 11.70 -11.42
CA GLU A 38 -0.19 11.94 -9.98
C GLU A 38 -0.01 10.64 -9.20
N LEU A 39 -0.57 9.54 -9.73
CA LEU A 39 -0.51 8.20 -9.17
C LEU A 39 0.05 7.22 -10.20
N SER A 40 0.73 6.17 -9.75
CA SER A 40 1.14 5.04 -10.57
C SER A 40 0.22 3.83 -10.34
N PHE A 41 0.23 2.86 -11.24
CA PHE A 41 -0.41 1.57 -10.98
C PHE A 41 0.27 0.83 -9.83
N VAL A 42 1.62 0.80 -9.83
CA VAL A 42 2.43 0.14 -8.81
C VAL A 42 3.33 1.16 -8.12
N GLY A 43 3.41 1.10 -6.82
CA GLY A 43 4.24 1.98 -6.00
C GLY A 43 3.90 1.89 -4.52
N PRO A 44 4.67 2.54 -3.65
CA PRO A 44 4.34 2.67 -2.23
C PRO A 44 2.95 3.27 -2.03
N ARG A 45 2.16 2.73 -1.10
CA ARG A 45 0.82 3.28 -0.83
C ARG A 45 0.93 4.71 -0.31
N PRO A 46 0.11 5.66 -0.83
CA PRO A 46 0.05 7.00 -0.27
C PRO A 46 -0.44 6.94 1.18
N LEU A 47 0.32 7.53 2.10
CA LEU A 47 -0.01 7.61 3.51
C LEU A 47 -0.09 9.08 3.93
N PRO A 48 -0.94 9.42 4.91
CA PRO A 48 -0.98 10.76 5.47
C PRO A 48 0.41 11.21 5.93
N ALA A 49 0.71 12.50 5.83
CA ALA A 49 1.99 13.07 6.26
C ALA A 49 2.28 12.81 7.76
N THR A 50 1.24 12.67 8.57
CA THR A 50 1.31 12.35 10.00
C THR A 50 1.60 10.88 10.30
N SER A 51 1.64 10.01 9.28
CA SER A 51 1.93 8.59 9.50
C SER A 51 3.34 8.39 10.08
N PRO A 52 3.50 7.54 11.12
CA PRO A 52 4.81 7.20 11.68
C PRO A 52 5.81 6.68 10.64
N ILE A 53 5.32 6.00 9.62
CA ILE A 53 6.13 5.51 8.50
C ILE A 53 6.78 6.68 7.75
N ASN A 54 6.06 7.78 7.56
CA ASN A 54 6.58 8.96 6.86
C ASN A 54 7.58 9.76 7.70
N GLN A 55 7.52 9.68 9.03
CA GLN A 55 8.44 10.36 9.95
C GLN A 55 9.80 9.65 10.05
N ALA A 56 9.83 8.33 9.90
CA ALA A 56 11.04 7.55 9.97
C ALA A 56 11.83 7.54 8.69
N ARG A 57 12.49 7.59 7.95
CA ARG A 57 13.06 7.50 6.58
C ARG A 57 12.00 7.60 5.46
N GLY A 58 10.79 8.09 5.77
CA GLY A 58 9.66 8.13 4.85
C GLY A 58 9.84 9.05 3.65
N GLN A 59 10.79 10.00 3.72
CA GLN A 59 11.10 10.86 2.57
C GLN A 59 11.64 10.07 1.37
N ALA A 60 12.34 8.96 1.59
CA ALA A 60 12.79 8.08 0.53
C ALA A 60 11.63 7.47 -0.28
N ARG A 61 10.45 7.30 0.34
CA ARG A 61 9.23 6.83 -0.36
C ARG A 61 8.68 7.86 -1.35
N LEU A 62 9.01 9.14 -1.15
CA LEU A 62 8.60 10.23 -2.04
C LEU A 62 9.45 10.30 -3.32
N ALA A 63 10.52 9.52 -3.41
CA ALA A 63 11.36 9.44 -4.61
C ALA A 63 10.63 8.79 -5.80
N VAL A 64 9.57 8.03 -5.54
CA VAL A 64 8.72 7.42 -6.57
C VAL A 64 7.26 7.85 -6.39
N ARG A 65 6.49 7.78 -7.47
CA ARG A 65 5.06 8.07 -7.40
C ARG A 65 4.35 7.03 -6.52
N PRO A 66 3.41 7.45 -5.69
CA PRO A 66 2.58 6.50 -4.96
C PRO A 66 1.77 5.63 -5.92
N GLY A 67 1.50 4.38 -5.52
CA GLY A 67 0.80 3.40 -6.33
C GLY A 67 -0.63 3.14 -5.88
N LEU A 68 -1.48 2.71 -6.82
CA LEU A 68 -2.80 2.14 -6.55
C LEU A 68 -2.63 0.80 -5.81
N THR A 69 -1.67 0.01 -6.24
CA THR A 69 -1.19 -1.19 -5.54
C THR A 69 0.32 -1.09 -5.32
N GLY A 70 0.89 -1.96 -4.51
CA GLY A 70 2.32 -1.96 -4.22
C GLY A 70 2.80 -3.26 -3.59
N LEU A 71 4.12 -3.40 -3.56
CA LEU A 71 4.77 -4.61 -3.08
C LEU A 71 4.41 -4.92 -1.60
N ALA A 72 4.32 -3.91 -0.73
CA ALA A 72 3.89 -4.08 0.66
C ALA A 72 2.43 -4.58 0.75
N GLN A 73 1.54 -4.12 -0.14
CA GLN A 73 0.14 -4.51 -0.16
C GLN A 73 -0.02 -6.00 -0.51
N VAL A 74 0.71 -6.50 -1.50
CA VAL A 74 0.64 -7.92 -1.91
C VAL A 74 1.46 -8.85 -1.03
N SER A 75 2.35 -8.30 -0.19
CA SER A 75 3.22 -9.07 0.72
C SER A 75 2.65 -9.25 2.13
N GLY A 76 1.44 -8.77 2.38
CA GLY A 76 0.76 -8.96 3.65
C GLY A 76 -0.06 -7.76 4.13
N ASN A 77 0.08 -6.59 3.53
CA ASN A 77 -0.74 -5.38 3.76
C ASN A 77 -1.02 -5.09 5.25
N THR A 78 -2.23 -5.44 5.73
CA THR A 78 -2.63 -5.20 7.14
C THR A 78 -1.91 -6.10 8.14
N LEU A 79 -1.37 -7.23 7.68
CA LEU A 79 -0.59 -8.17 8.49
C LEU A 79 0.85 -7.71 8.75
N LEU A 80 1.31 -6.64 8.08
CA LEU A 80 2.64 -6.07 8.25
C LEU A 80 2.65 -4.97 9.30
N SER A 81 3.70 -4.94 10.13
CA SER A 81 4.02 -3.80 10.98
C SER A 81 4.46 -2.58 10.13
N ASP A 82 4.46 -1.40 10.73
CA ASP A 82 4.88 -0.19 10.03
C ASP A 82 6.36 -0.25 9.60
N LYS A 83 7.23 -0.89 10.41
CA LYS A 83 8.64 -1.11 10.05
C LYS A 83 8.76 -2.03 8.83
N GLU A 84 8.01 -3.11 8.79
CA GLU A 84 8.00 -4.05 7.66
C GLU A 84 7.47 -3.40 6.39
N LYS A 85 6.39 -2.62 6.48
CA LYS A 85 5.86 -1.85 5.33
C LYS A 85 6.90 -0.91 4.76
N LEU A 86 7.58 -0.15 5.64
CA LEU A 86 8.64 0.75 5.22
C LEU A 86 9.80 0.01 4.55
N ALA A 87 10.24 -1.12 5.14
CA ALA A 87 11.32 -1.92 4.58
C ALA A 87 10.98 -2.44 3.16
N VAL A 88 9.78 -2.99 3.00
CA VAL A 88 9.31 -3.51 1.70
C VAL A 88 9.13 -2.38 0.67
N ASP A 89 8.64 -1.21 1.08
CA ASP A 89 8.55 -0.05 0.19
C ASP A 89 9.94 0.44 -0.25
N LEU A 90 10.93 0.49 0.66
CA LEU A 90 12.31 0.88 0.32
C LEU A 90 12.97 -0.16 -0.58
N HIS A 91 12.74 -1.45 -0.34
CA HIS A 91 13.20 -2.53 -1.22
C HIS A 91 12.62 -2.37 -2.63
N TYR A 92 11.33 -2.10 -2.76
CA TYR A 92 10.69 -1.82 -4.04
C TYR A 92 11.34 -0.64 -4.76
N ILE A 93 11.58 0.48 -4.07
CA ILE A 93 12.17 1.69 -4.66
C ILE A 93 13.57 1.41 -5.22
N ARG A 94 14.36 0.56 -4.56
CA ARG A 94 15.72 0.19 -5.00
C ARG A 94 15.72 -0.78 -6.19
N SER A 95 14.74 -1.67 -6.27
CA SER A 95 14.70 -2.79 -7.20
C SER A 95 13.55 -2.73 -8.21
N HIS A 96 12.79 -1.62 -8.26
CA HIS A 96 11.63 -1.52 -9.14
C HIS A 96 12.00 -1.72 -10.61
N SER A 97 11.15 -2.44 -11.32
CA SER A 97 11.29 -2.71 -12.74
C SER A 97 9.91 -2.99 -13.35
N LEU A 98 9.77 -2.78 -14.66
CA LEU A 98 8.50 -3.07 -15.36
C LEU A 98 8.04 -4.51 -15.16
N VAL A 99 8.97 -5.47 -15.16
CA VAL A 99 8.63 -6.88 -14.91
C VAL A 99 8.16 -7.08 -13.48
N GLY A 100 8.85 -6.45 -12.50
CA GLY A 100 8.44 -6.46 -11.09
C GLY A 100 7.04 -5.87 -10.90
N ASP A 101 6.74 -4.78 -11.57
CA ASP A 101 5.41 -4.14 -11.53
C ASP A 101 4.32 -5.05 -12.09
N LEU A 102 4.57 -5.75 -13.20
CA LEU A 102 3.63 -6.73 -13.73
C LEU A 102 3.39 -7.89 -12.75
N VAL A 103 4.44 -8.35 -12.07
CA VAL A 103 4.32 -9.37 -11.03
C VAL A 103 3.47 -8.86 -9.85
N VAL A 104 3.67 -7.62 -9.40
CA VAL A 104 2.88 -7.00 -8.33
C VAL A 104 1.41 -6.87 -8.75
N ILE A 105 1.13 -6.45 -9.97
CA ILE A 105 -0.24 -6.39 -10.52
C ILE A 105 -0.89 -7.77 -10.49
N TRP A 106 -0.18 -8.80 -10.95
CA TRP A 106 -0.68 -10.18 -10.94
C TRP A 106 -0.94 -10.66 -9.51
N GLN A 107 -0.01 -10.43 -8.58
CA GLN A 107 -0.19 -10.77 -7.18
C GLN A 107 -1.34 -10.01 -6.53
N THR A 108 -1.61 -8.77 -6.96
CA THR A 108 -2.78 -8.00 -6.50
C THR A 108 -4.08 -8.73 -6.84
N LEU A 109 -4.22 -9.24 -8.06
CA LEU A 109 -5.40 -10.01 -8.45
C LEU A 109 -5.57 -11.28 -7.59
N ILE A 110 -4.47 -11.99 -7.33
CA ILE A 110 -4.48 -13.18 -6.46
C ILE A 110 -4.89 -12.80 -5.04
N THR A 111 -4.34 -11.69 -4.50
CA THR A 111 -4.63 -11.24 -3.13
C THR A 111 -6.08 -10.79 -2.96
N VAL A 112 -6.65 -10.13 -3.98
CA VAL A 112 -8.06 -9.71 -3.97
C VAL A 112 -9.01 -10.89 -3.89
N VAL A 113 -8.68 -12.00 -4.55
CA VAL A 113 -9.50 -13.22 -4.57
C VAL A 113 -9.19 -14.14 -3.39
N GLY A 114 -7.91 -14.33 -3.08
CA GLY A 114 -7.41 -15.32 -2.13
C GLY A 114 -7.14 -14.79 -0.72
N GLY A 115 -7.28 -13.48 -0.51
CA GLY A 115 -6.97 -12.81 0.76
C GLY A 115 -5.48 -12.50 0.96
N GLU A 116 -5.20 -11.76 2.02
CA GLU A 116 -3.85 -11.32 2.38
C GLU A 116 -3.02 -12.48 2.92
N ARG A 117 -1.77 -12.58 2.47
CA ARG A 117 -0.79 -13.56 2.94
C ARG A 117 0.55 -12.88 3.15
N ARG A 118 1.23 -13.19 4.26
CA ARG A 118 2.58 -12.67 4.51
C ARG A 118 3.61 -13.37 3.62
N ASN A 119 4.44 -12.56 2.98
CA ASN A 119 5.59 -13.04 2.22
C ASN A 119 6.85 -12.93 3.07
N GLU A 120 7.04 -13.87 4.00
CA GLU A 120 8.15 -13.84 4.97
C GLU A 120 9.54 -13.74 4.32
N PRO A 121 9.87 -14.49 3.24
CA PRO A 121 11.19 -14.38 2.61
C PRO A 121 11.48 -12.96 2.10
N LEU A 122 10.50 -12.30 1.49
CA LEU A 122 10.65 -10.93 1.01
C LEU A 122 10.78 -9.93 2.17
N ILE A 123 9.98 -10.10 3.21
CA ILE A 123 9.98 -9.23 4.39
C ILE A 123 11.34 -9.29 5.10
N CYS A 124 11.86 -10.49 5.35
CA CYS A 124 13.16 -10.70 5.97
C CYS A 124 14.30 -10.06 5.14
N ARG A 125 14.27 -10.24 3.83
CA ARG A 125 15.24 -9.63 2.92
C ARG A 125 15.18 -8.10 2.97
N ALA A 126 13.99 -7.52 2.88
CA ALA A 126 13.78 -6.08 2.91
C ALA A 126 14.23 -5.45 4.24
N LEU A 127 13.98 -6.13 5.37
CA LEU A 127 14.45 -5.69 6.69
C LEU A 127 15.99 -5.72 6.77
N GLY A 128 16.63 -6.77 6.28
CA GLY A 128 18.10 -6.85 6.22
C GLY A 128 18.71 -5.71 5.41
N GLU A 129 18.18 -5.44 4.22
CA GLU A 129 18.62 -4.33 3.36
C GLU A 129 18.39 -2.94 3.98
N MET A 130 17.42 -2.80 4.88
CA MET A 130 17.14 -1.54 5.58
C MET A 130 18.12 -1.30 6.74
N GLU A 131 18.65 -2.35 7.36
CA GLU A 131 19.57 -2.29 8.50
C GLU A 131 21.03 -2.16 8.07
N GLU A 132 21.38 -2.50 6.83
CA GLU A 132 22.71 -2.27 6.29
C GLU A 132 22.98 -0.77 6.14
N PRO A 133 24.06 -0.24 6.78
CA PRO A 133 24.47 1.16 6.58
C PRO A 133 24.96 1.33 5.13
N THR A 134 24.38 2.26 4.41
CA THR A 134 24.88 2.79 3.13
C THR A 134 26.14 3.60 3.32
#